data_bd0fc336f831cf70c5d9406f08ce3f22
#
_entry.id   bd0fc336f831cf70c5d9406f08ce3f22
#
_cell.length_a   1.000
_cell.length_b   1.000
_cell.length_c   1.000
_cell.angle_alpha   90.00
_cell.angle_beta   90.00
_cell.angle_gamma   90.00
#
_symmetry.space_group_name_H-M   'P 1'
#
loop_
_entity.id
_entity.type
_entity.pdbx_description
1 polymer ?
#
loop_
_entity_poly.entity_id
_entity_poly.type
_entity_poly.pdbx_seq_one_letter_code
_entity_poly.pdbx_strand_id
1 'polypeptide(L)'
;YYHKVVNDALLMLGDNLHRAKELIENFKQTAVDQHYLAIETINITSYYRKLASTLSSILHTKRASLTIKGDDYKKIATYPGIHAQILTNLITNSTRHGFKDLKDNQISITIRQQGNMVEVNYQDNGIGLTDDAKKHVFEPFFTTGRKKGGVGLGMSIVYNLITQNLGGKIFIGDNDKGANFIYQ
;
A
#
# COMPACT_ATOMS: atom_id res chain seq x y z
N TYR A 1 22.41 -15.63 32.92
CA TYR A 1 23.09 -15.19 31.70
C TYR A 1 22.68 -16.04 30.51
N TYR A 2 22.75 -17.38 30.60
CA TYR A 2 22.46 -18.33 29.52
C TYR A 2 21.01 -18.22 28.99
N HIS A 3 20.02 -18.12 29.87
CA HIS A 3 18.60 -17.98 29.51
C HIS A 3 18.32 -16.70 28.73
N LYS A 4 19.02 -15.61 29.02
CA LYS A 4 18.86 -14.36 28.30
C LYS A 4 19.39 -14.47 26.85
N VAL A 5 20.57 -15.05 26.69
CA VAL A 5 21.20 -15.27 25.37
C VAL A 5 20.33 -16.20 24.49
N VAL A 6 19.79 -17.27 25.05
CA VAL A 6 18.88 -18.18 24.35
C VAL A 6 17.58 -17.47 23.95
N ASN A 7 16.98 -16.70 24.84
CA ASN A 7 15.77 -15.92 24.53
C ASN A 7 16.00 -14.87 23.43
N ASP A 8 17.10 -14.15 23.51
CA ASP A 8 17.47 -13.16 22.50
C ASP A 8 17.71 -13.83 21.12
N ALA A 9 18.35 -14.99 21.11
CA ALA A 9 18.55 -15.78 19.88
C ALA A 9 17.23 -16.31 19.30
N LEU A 10 16.29 -16.78 20.12
CA LEU A 10 14.96 -17.23 19.70
C LEU A 10 14.13 -16.07 19.12
N LEU A 11 14.20 -14.88 19.73
CA LEU A 11 13.54 -13.69 19.20
C LEU A 11 14.12 -13.29 17.83
N MET A 12 15.44 -13.29 17.69
CA MET A 12 16.09 -13.00 16.39
C MET A 12 15.73 -14.03 15.32
N LEU A 13 15.63 -15.32 15.67
CA LEU A 13 15.18 -16.36 14.74
C LEU A 13 13.74 -16.15 14.32
N GLY A 14 12.85 -15.83 15.26
CA GLY A 14 11.45 -15.51 14.97
C GLY A 14 11.30 -14.33 14.01
N ASP A 15 12.03 -13.25 14.26
CA ASP A 15 12.05 -12.06 13.39
C ASP A 15 12.58 -12.39 11.98
N ASN A 16 13.64 -13.18 11.88
CA ASN A 16 14.21 -13.58 10.59
C ASN A 16 13.28 -14.50 9.80
N LEU A 17 12.61 -15.44 10.47
CA LEU A 17 11.59 -16.29 9.84
C LEU A 17 10.39 -15.48 9.36
N HIS A 18 9.94 -14.51 10.14
CA HIS A 18 8.86 -13.62 9.73
C HIS A 18 9.24 -12.79 8.50
N ARG A 19 10.47 -12.25 8.46
CA ARG A 19 11.01 -11.54 7.28
C ARG A 19 11.10 -12.44 6.06
N ALA A 20 11.60 -13.67 6.22
CA ALA A 20 11.68 -14.62 5.13
C ALA A 20 10.29 -14.97 4.57
N LYS A 21 9.30 -15.15 5.44
CA LYS A 21 7.90 -15.36 5.05
C LYS A 21 7.36 -14.17 4.25
N GLU A 22 7.52 -12.93 4.74
CA GLU A 22 7.06 -11.73 4.02
C GLU A 22 7.78 -11.57 2.67
N LEU A 23 9.09 -11.86 2.58
CA LEU A 23 9.83 -11.88 1.32
C LEU A 23 9.25 -12.88 0.33
N ILE A 24 8.96 -14.09 0.77
CA ILE A 24 8.37 -15.13 -0.07
C ILE A 24 6.95 -14.76 -0.51
N GLU A 25 6.13 -14.20 0.38
CA GLU A 25 4.78 -13.74 0.05
C GLU A 25 4.81 -12.59 -0.96
N ASN A 26 5.68 -11.60 -0.78
CA ASN A 26 5.88 -10.52 -1.72
C ASN A 26 6.45 -11.02 -3.07
N PHE A 27 7.38 -11.97 -3.06
CA PHE A 27 7.91 -12.59 -4.27
C PHE A 27 6.83 -13.39 -5.00
N LYS A 28 6.02 -14.19 -4.29
CA LYS A 28 4.87 -14.88 -4.88
C LYS A 28 3.89 -13.90 -5.51
N GLN A 29 3.56 -12.82 -4.83
CA GLN A 29 2.68 -11.77 -5.38
C GLN A 29 3.27 -11.11 -6.63
N THR A 30 4.58 -11.01 -6.73
CA THR A 30 5.26 -10.39 -7.89
C THR A 30 5.50 -11.40 -9.03
N ALA A 31 5.70 -12.68 -8.72
CA ALA A 31 6.19 -13.69 -9.68
C ALA A 31 5.11 -14.65 -10.22
N VAL A 32 3.96 -14.81 -9.58
CA VAL A 32 3.11 -15.99 -9.82
C VAL A 32 1.75 -15.70 -10.44
N ASP A 33 1.23 -14.47 -10.44
CA ASP A 33 -0.12 -14.29 -10.93
C ASP A 33 -0.20 -13.70 -12.34
N GLN A 34 -0.18 -14.56 -13.36
CA GLN A 34 -0.64 -14.22 -14.71
C GLN A 34 -2.08 -13.63 -14.71
N HIS A 35 -2.87 -13.93 -13.67
CA HIS A 35 -4.19 -13.31 -13.45
C HIS A 35 -4.12 -11.81 -13.14
N TYR A 36 -3.02 -11.31 -12.56
CA TYR A 36 -2.84 -9.86 -12.35
C TYR A 36 -2.60 -9.09 -13.65
N LEU A 37 -2.18 -9.78 -14.72
CA LEU A 37 -1.88 -9.19 -16.02
C LEU A 37 -3.03 -9.33 -17.03
N ALA A 38 -4.20 -9.80 -16.62
CA ALA A 38 -5.37 -9.77 -17.48
C ALA A 38 -5.89 -8.34 -17.63
N ILE A 39 -5.99 -7.86 -18.88
CA ILE A 39 -6.62 -6.57 -19.18
C ILE A 39 -8.13 -6.75 -19.16
N GLU A 40 -8.81 -5.92 -18.39
CA GLU A 40 -10.27 -5.86 -18.36
C GLU A 40 -10.75 -4.42 -18.55
N THR A 41 -11.94 -4.28 -19.12
CA THR A 41 -12.59 -2.97 -19.24
C THR A 41 -13.45 -2.74 -18.01
N ILE A 42 -12.96 -1.94 -17.08
CA ILE A 42 -13.60 -1.69 -15.78
C ILE A 42 -13.87 -0.20 -15.53
N ASN A 43 -14.86 0.09 -14.69
CA ASN A 43 -14.97 1.38 -14.03
C ASN A 43 -14.07 1.37 -12.78
N ILE A 44 -13.05 2.22 -12.77
CA ILE A 44 -12.02 2.20 -11.73
C ILE A 44 -12.59 2.59 -10.36
N THR A 45 -13.50 3.56 -10.29
CA THR A 45 -14.10 4.01 -9.04
C THR A 45 -14.95 2.93 -8.40
N SER A 46 -15.83 2.31 -9.19
CA SER A 46 -16.64 1.17 -8.75
C SER A 46 -15.77 -0.02 -8.32
N TYR A 47 -14.67 -0.27 -9.04
CA TYR A 47 -13.74 -1.33 -8.71
C TYR A 47 -13.05 -1.09 -7.35
N TYR A 48 -12.59 0.15 -7.10
CA TYR A 48 -12.00 0.51 -5.81
C TYR A 48 -12.97 0.41 -4.65
N ARG A 49 -14.25 0.78 -4.85
CA ARG A 49 -15.30 0.58 -3.84
C ARG A 49 -15.50 -0.91 -3.50
N LYS A 50 -15.49 -1.77 -4.53
CA LYS A 50 -15.56 -3.22 -4.33
C LYS A 50 -14.33 -3.75 -3.57
N LEU A 51 -13.12 -3.32 -3.93
CA LEU A 51 -11.90 -3.69 -3.21
C LEU A 51 -11.94 -3.23 -1.75
N ALA A 52 -12.43 -2.02 -1.48
CA ALA A 52 -12.55 -1.50 -0.13
C ALA A 52 -13.37 -2.41 0.78
N SER A 53 -14.45 -3.02 0.26
CA SER A 53 -15.25 -3.96 1.02
C SER A 53 -14.48 -5.25 1.37
N THR A 54 -13.60 -5.73 0.50
CA THR A 54 -12.78 -6.91 0.78
C THR A 54 -11.65 -6.63 1.77
N LEU A 55 -11.20 -5.36 1.85
CA LEU A 55 -10.14 -4.92 2.75
C LEU A 55 -10.67 -4.43 4.11
N SER A 56 -11.97 -4.54 4.35
CA SER A 56 -12.63 -4.08 5.58
C SER A 56 -12.03 -4.68 6.85
N SER A 57 -11.64 -5.97 6.83
CA SER A 57 -11.00 -6.63 7.98
C SER A 57 -9.69 -5.95 8.39
N ILE A 58 -8.88 -5.51 7.43
CA ILE A 58 -7.61 -4.81 7.69
C ILE A 58 -7.90 -3.44 8.30
N LEU A 59 -8.89 -2.72 7.78
CA LEU A 59 -9.29 -1.41 8.28
C LEU A 59 -9.84 -1.50 9.72
N HIS A 60 -10.65 -2.52 10.01
CA HIS A 60 -11.20 -2.74 11.35
C HIS A 60 -10.14 -2.95 12.42
N THR A 61 -9.00 -3.57 12.11
CA THR A 61 -7.90 -3.76 13.09
C THR A 61 -7.39 -2.45 13.67
N LYS A 62 -7.53 -1.35 12.93
CA LYS A 62 -7.09 0.00 13.33
C LYS A 62 -8.25 0.98 13.51
N ARG A 63 -9.49 0.50 13.49
CA ARG A 63 -10.71 1.35 13.52
C ARG A 63 -10.64 2.47 12.48
N ALA A 64 -10.13 2.14 11.28
CA ALA A 64 -9.95 3.09 10.22
C ALA A 64 -11.20 3.15 9.33
N SER A 65 -11.61 4.35 8.96
CA SER A 65 -12.61 4.60 7.92
C SER A 65 -11.95 4.80 6.57
N LEU A 66 -12.60 4.33 5.50
CA LEU A 66 -12.16 4.52 4.12
C LEU A 66 -13.27 5.20 3.31
N THR A 67 -12.96 6.34 2.71
CA THR A 67 -13.86 7.08 1.83
C THR A 67 -13.30 7.08 0.41
N ILE A 68 -14.13 6.75 -0.60
CA ILE A 68 -13.75 6.76 -2.01
C ILE A 68 -14.68 7.70 -2.76
N LYS A 69 -14.09 8.73 -3.40
CA LYS A 69 -14.76 9.72 -4.23
C LYS A 69 -14.28 9.60 -5.67
N GLY A 70 -15.17 9.69 -6.62
CA GLY A 70 -14.86 9.65 -8.06
C GLY A 70 -16.11 9.36 -8.88
N ASP A 71 -15.99 9.56 -10.19
CA ASP A 71 -17.10 9.37 -11.12
C ASP A 71 -17.20 7.92 -11.58
N ASP A 72 -18.42 7.44 -11.73
CA ASP A 72 -18.73 6.05 -12.12
C ASP A 72 -19.03 5.88 -13.62
N TYR A 73 -18.83 6.93 -14.44
CA TYR A 73 -19.37 6.94 -15.79
C TYR A 73 -18.49 6.31 -16.86
N LYS A 74 -17.17 6.32 -16.69
CA LYS A 74 -16.25 5.87 -17.72
C LYS A 74 -15.58 4.56 -17.36
N LYS A 75 -15.43 3.71 -18.36
CA LYS A 75 -14.66 2.46 -18.25
C LYS A 75 -13.32 2.65 -18.98
N ILE A 76 -12.28 2.04 -18.44
CA ILE A 76 -10.95 1.99 -19.03
C ILE A 76 -10.48 0.54 -19.14
N ALA A 77 -9.67 0.25 -20.17
CA ALA A 77 -8.95 -1.00 -20.26
C ALA A 77 -7.71 -0.93 -19.39
N THR A 78 -7.62 -1.77 -18.39
CA THR A 78 -6.53 -1.77 -17.42
C THR A 78 -6.37 -3.15 -16.77
N TYR A 79 -5.48 -3.28 -15.81
CA TYR A 79 -5.17 -4.50 -15.06
C TYR A 79 -5.78 -4.45 -13.64
N PRO A 80 -6.97 -5.03 -13.40
CA PRO A 80 -7.64 -4.95 -12.10
C PRO A 80 -6.78 -5.50 -10.95
N GLY A 81 -6.07 -6.60 -11.19
CA GLY A 81 -5.18 -7.20 -10.19
C GLY A 81 -4.07 -6.26 -9.75
N ILE A 82 -3.48 -5.48 -10.66
CA ILE A 82 -2.46 -4.47 -10.34
C ILE A 82 -3.05 -3.39 -9.42
N HIS A 83 -4.23 -2.87 -9.74
CA HIS A 83 -4.91 -1.90 -8.89
C HIS A 83 -5.23 -2.47 -7.50
N ALA A 84 -5.65 -3.73 -7.42
CA ALA A 84 -5.88 -4.40 -6.14
C ALA A 84 -4.62 -4.46 -5.29
N GLN A 85 -3.49 -4.80 -5.88
CA GLN A 85 -2.21 -4.89 -5.18
C GLN A 85 -1.71 -3.52 -4.73
N ILE A 86 -1.80 -2.49 -5.57
CA ILE A 86 -1.46 -1.10 -5.21
C ILE A 86 -2.27 -0.68 -3.98
N LEU A 87 -3.60 -0.84 -4.03
CA LEU A 87 -4.48 -0.42 -2.94
C LEU A 87 -4.20 -1.19 -1.65
N THR A 88 -3.98 -2.51 -1.74
CA THR A 88 -3.65 -3.35 -0.57
C THR A 88 -2.34 -2.90 0.08
N ASN A 89 -1.30 -2.60 -0.70
CA ASN A 89 -0.03 -2.11 -0.17
C ASN A 89 -0.19 -0.75 0.52
N LEU A 90 -0.91 0.20 -0.10
CA LEU A 90 -1.14 1.53 0.48
C LEU A 90 -1.92 1.44 1.79
N ILE A 91 -3.03 0.68 1.83
CA ILE A 91 -3.83 0.50 3.05
C ILE A 91 -3.03 -0.22 4.14
N THR A 92 -2.26 -1.24 3.78
CA THR A 92 -1.40 -1.96 4.73
C THR A 92 -0.33 -1.03 5.33
N ASN A 93 0.26 -0.15 4.52
CA ASN A 93 1.23 0.84 5.01
C ASN A 93 0.58 1.83 5.98
N SER A 94 -0.58 2.37 5.65
CA SER A 94 -1.30 3.28 6.57
C SER A 94 -1.65 2.58 7.89
N THR A 95 -2.15 1.34 7.83
CA THR A 95 -2.57 0.61 9.03
C THR A 95 -1.40 0.13 9.88
N ARG A 96 -0.27 -0.25 9.29
CA ARG A 96 0.92 -0.74 10.03
C ARG A 96 1.83 0.38 10.50
N HIS A 97 2.00 1.43 9.71
CA HIS A 97 3.01 2.46 9.91
C HIS A 97 2.42 3.85 10.16
N GLY A 98 1.32 4.20 9.49
CA GLY A 98 0.69 5.51 9.57
C GLY A 98 -0.10 5.71 10.87
N PHE A 99 -0.93 4.74 11.22
CA PHE A 99 -1.85 4.86 12.35
C PHE A 99 -1.23 4.38 13.66
N LYS A 100 -0.71 5.33 14.43
CA LYS A 100 -0.18 5.09 15.79
C LYS A 100 -1.21 5.55 16.82
N ASP A 101 -2.03 4.62 17.31
CA ASP A 101 -2.97 4.85 18.44
C ASP A 101 -3.90 6.08 18.27
N LEU A 102 -4.17 6.46 17.02
CA LEU A 102 -5.12 7.52 16.69
C LEU A 102 -6.54 7.00 16.89
N LYS A 103 -7.43 7.84 17.45
CA LYS A 103 -8.83 7.47 17.68
C LYS A 103 -9.66 7.48 16.39
N ASP A 104 -9.33 8.38 15.45
CA ASP A 104 -10.07 8.62 14.21
C ASP A 104 -9.15 8.42 13.00
N ASN A 105 -8.81 7.17 12.71
CA ASN A 105 -8.00 6.82 11.56
C ASN A 105 -8.85 6.93 10.28
N GLN A 106 -8.36 7.68 9.31
CA GLN A 106 -9.10 7.95 8.07
C GLN A 106 -8.20 7.78 6.86
N ILE A 107 -8.76 7.14 5.83
CA ILE A 107 -8.19 7.05 4.49
C ILE A 107 -9.19 7.67 3.52
N SER A 108 -8.71 8.53 2.65
CA SER A 108 -9.48 9.14 1.57
C SER A 108 -8.83 8.83 0.23
N ILE A 109 -9.63 8.35 -0.71
CA ILE A 109 -9.20 8.10 -2.09
C ILE A 109 -10.07 8.95 -3.00
N THR A 110 -9.43 9.82 -3.79
CA THR A 110 -10.11 10.62 -4.81
C THR A 110 -9.63 10.15 -6.18
N ILE A 111 -10.57 9.79 -7.05
CA ILE A 111 -10.29 9.29 -8.39
C ILE A 111 -10.84 10.32 -9.38
N ARG A 112 -9.97 10.80 -10.26
CA ARG A 112 -10.30 11.72 -11.35
C ARG A 112 -9.94 11.08 -12.67
N GLN A 113 -10.80 11.21 -13.65
CA GLN A 113 -10.55 10.69 -14.99
C GLN A 113 -10.65 11.80 -16.02
N GLN A 114 -9.61 11.94 -16.84
CA GLN A 114 -9.56 12.85 -17.99
C GLN A 114 -9.19 12.05 -19.24
N GLY A 115 -10.16 11.82 -20.12
CA GLY A 115 -9.96 10.95 -21.28
C GLY A 115 -9.61 9.52 -20.87
N ASN A 116 -8.45 9.02 -21.30
CA ASN A 116 -7.93 7.69 -20.93
C ASN A 116 -6.98 7.73 -19.74
N MET A 117 -6.70 8.92 -19.20
CA MET A 117 -5.87 9.05 -18.01
C MET A 117 -6.73 9.02 -16.74
N VAL A 118 -6.26 8.29 -15.75
CA VAL A 118 -6.87 8.22 -14.42
C VAL A 118 -5.84 8.67 -13.40
N GLU A 119 -6.22 9.67 -12.61
CA GLU A 119 -5.47 10.11 -11.45
C GLU A 119 -6.13 9.56 -10.19
N VAL A 120 -5.34 8.92 -9.36
CA VAL A 120 -5.75 8.45 -8.04
C VAL A 120 -4.95 9.19 -6.99
N ASN A 121 -5.65 9.89 -6.11
CA ASN A 121 -5.07 10.55 -4.95
C ASN A 121 -5.46 9.76 -3.70
N TYR A 122 -4.48 9.13 -3.06
CA TYR A 122 -4.61 8.39 -1.82
C TYR A 122 -4.05 9.20 -0.67
N GLN A 123 -4.85 9.45 0.36
CA GLN A 123 -4.45 10.18 1.55
C GLN A 123 -4.84 9.42 2.81
N ASP A 124 -3.95 9.41 3.80
CA ASP A 124 -4.29 9.03 5.17
C ASP A 124 -4.05 10.20 6.14
N ASN A 125 -4.65 10.14 7.31
CA ASN A 125 -4.46 11.13 8.37
C ASN A 125 -3.47 10.65 9.45
N GLY A 126 -2.58 9.74 9.10
CA GLY A 126 -1.59 9.17 10.01
C GLY A 126 -0.46 10.13 10.38
N ILE A 127 0.66 9.58 10.81
CA ILE A 127 1.84 10.39 11.22
C ILE A 127 2.60 11.04 10.05
N GLY A 128 2.26 10.65 8.82
CA GLY A 128 2.93 11.14 7.60
C GLY A 128 4.33 10.57 7.38
N LEU A 129 5.04 11.21 6.44
CA LEU A 129 6.39 10.87 6.06
C LEU A 129 7.34 11.98 6.50
N THR A 130 8.47 11.61 7.11
CA THR A 130 9.58 12.55 7.33
C THR A 130 10.22 12.93 6.00
N ASP A 131 10.97 14.05 5.97
CA ASP A 131 11.65 14.48 4.74
C ASP A 131 12.65 13.43 4.22
N ASP A 132 13.30 12.70 5.12
CA ASP A 132 14.14 11.57 4.76
C ASP A 132 13.32 10.41 4.16
N ALA A 133 12.19 10.07 4.79
CA ALA A 133 11.29 9.04 4.27
C ALA A 133 10.71 9.41 2.90
N LYS A 134 10.38 10.67 2.66
CA LYS A 134 9.91 11.14 1.35
C LYS A 134 10.92 10.87 0.23
N LYS A 135 12.23 11.00 0.52
CA LYS A 135 13.29 10.76 -0.47
C LYS A 135 13.49 9.29 -0.82
N HIS A 136 13.27 8.39 0.15
CA HIS A 136 13.65 6.98 0.04
C HIS A 136 12.46 6.00 0.05
N VAL A 137 11.22 6.48 0.21
CA VAL A 137 10.03 5.62 0.43
C VAL A 137 9.81 4.60 -0.69
N PHE A 138 10.22 4.88 -1.90
CA PHE A 138 10.10 3.96 -3.05
C PHE A 138 11.33 3.06 -3.24
N GLU A 139 12.37 3.23 -2.44
CA GLU A 139 13.55 2.37 -2.52
C GLU A 139 13.27 0.99 -1.90
N PRO A 140 13.70 -0.10 -2.54
CA PRO A 140 13.60 -1.42 -1.96
C PRO A 140 14.28 -1.50 -0.58
N PHE A 141 13.64 -2.20 0.35
CA PHE A 141 14.13 -2.40 1.72
C PHE A 141 14.17 -1.15 2.61
N PHE A 142 13.70 -0.01 2.12
CA PHE A 142 13.52 1.16 2.98
C PHE A 142 12.29 0.98 3.88
N THR A 143 12.49 1.09 5.19
CA THR A 143 11.40 0.99 6.17
C THR A 143 11.73 1.76 7.45
N THR A 144 10.77 2.52 7.92
CA THR A 144 10.79 3.15 9.26
C THR A 144 10.31 2.19 10.36
N GLY A 145 9.78 1.02 9.98
CA GLY A 145 9.20 0.01 10.86
C GLY A 145 10.03 -1.27 11.03
N ARG A 146 11.36 -1.21 10.86
CA ARG A 146 12.25 -2.40 10.93
C ARG A 146 12.10 -3.20 12.22
N LYS A 147 11.91 -2.54 13.35
CA LYS A 147 11.67 -3.17 14.66
C LYS A 147 10.30 -3.86 14.78
N LYS A 148 9.37 -3.61 13.85
CA LYS A 148 8.02 -4.17 13.80
C LYS A 148 7.85 -5.20 12.68
N GLY A 149 8.95 -5.73 12.15
CA GLY A 149 8.94 -6.77 11.10
C GLY A 149 8.77 -6.26 9.67
N GLY A 150 8.74 -4.94 9.43
CA GLY A 150 8.61 -4.41 8.07
C GLY A 150 9.83 -4.69 7.20
N VAL A 151 9.65 -5.37 6.06
CA VAL A 151 10.71 -5.69 5.08
C VAL A 151 11.07 -4.48 4.22
N GLY A 152 10.16 -3.51 4.07
CA GLY A 152 10.37 -2.31 3.27
C GLY A 152 10.22 -2.53 1.75
N LEU A 153 9.41 -3.50 1.33
CA LEU A 153 9.16 -3.77 -0.10
C LEU A 153 7.83 -3.20 -0.60
N GLY A 154 6.86 -2.91 0.27
CA GLY A 154 5.52 -2.53 -0.14
C GLY A 154 5.47 -1.32 -1.09
N MET A 155 6.21 -0.24 -0.79
CA MET A 155 6.18 0.96 -1.62
C MET A 155 7.04 0.85 -2.88
N SER A 156 8.12 0.09 -2.88
CA SER A 156 8.87 -0.20 -4.11
C SER A 156 8.06 -1.07 -5.07
N ILE A 157 7.24 -2.00 -4.56
CA ILE A 157 6.28 -2.75 -5.37
C ILE A 157 5.23 -1.80 -5.97
N VAL A 158 4.63 -0.91 -5.19
CA VAL A 158 3.68 0.10 -5.69
C VAL A 158 4.32 0.94 -6.80
N TYR A 159 5.54 1.42 -6.61
CA TYR A 159 6.28 2.19 -7.60
C TYR A 159 6.43 1.40 -8.91
N ASN A 160 6.90 0.16 -8.85
CA ASN A 160 7.11 -0.69 -10.03
C ASN A 160 5.79 -1.02 -10.73
N LEU A 161 4.72 -1.34 -10.00
CA LEU A 161 3.41 -1.61 -10.59
C LEU A 161 2.87 -0.41 -11.36
N ILE A 162 3.02 0.79 -10.82
CA ILE A 162 2.56 2.01 -11.49
C ILE A 162 3.45 2.34 -12.69
N THR A 163 4.77 2.34 -12.52
CA THR A 163 5.69 2.83 -13.56
C THR A 163 5.96 1.81 -14.65
N GLN A 164 6.10 0.53 -14.30
CA GLN A 164 6.47 -0.52 -15.27
C GLN A 164 5.25 -1.23 -15.87
N ASN A 165 4.20 -1.46 -15.07
CA ASN A 165 3.05 -2.23 -15.55
C ASN A 165 1.93 -1.32 -16.06
N LEU A 166 1.61 -0.23 -15.39
CA LEU A 166 0.58 0.72 -15.85
C LEU A 166 1.14 1.82 -16.76
N GLY A 167 2.46 1.97 -16.86
CA GLY A 167 3.12 3.02 -17.66
C GLY A 167 2.88 4.43 -17.10
N GLY A 168 2.54 4.52 -15.83
CA GLY A 168 2.14 5.73 -15.13
C GLY A 168 3.27 6.39 -14.34
N LYS A 169 2.89 7.31 -13.48
CA LYS A 169 3.79 8.03 -12.56
C LYS A 169 3.19 8.05 -11.16
N ILE A 170 4.03 8.08 -10.14
CA ILE A 170 3.63 8.26 -8.74
C ILE A 170 4.40 9.40 -8.11
N PHE A 171 3.72 10.19 -7.31
CA PHE A 171 4.25 11.35 -6.60
C PHE A 171 3.83 11.30 -5.14
N ILE A 172 4.65 11.92 -4.28
CA ILE A 172 4.25 12.24 -2.91
C ILE A 172 3.67 13.64 -2.96
N GLY A 173 2.38 13.75 -2.62
CA GLY A 173 1.70 15.03 -2.51
C GLY A 173 1.93 15.68 -1.14
N ASP A 174 1.67 16.98 -1.08
CA ASP A 174 1.64 17.69 0.19
C ASP A 174 0.39 17.31 0.98
N ASN A 175 0.54 17.15 2.28
CA ASN A 175 -0.56 16.91 3.21
C ASN A 175 -0.20 17.49 4.58
N ASP A 176 -1.13 18.20 5.19
CA ASP A 176 -0.96 18.76 6.54
C ASP A 176 -0.84 17.66 7.61
N LYS A 177 -1.47 16.52 7.37
CA LYS A 177 -1.44 15.35 8.25
C LYS A 177 -1.43 14.08 7.41
N GLY A 178 -0.59 13.12 7.83
CA GLY A 178 -0.52 11.80 7.20
C GLY A 178 0.27 11.76 5.90
N ALA A 179 0.14 10.66 5.17
CA ALA A 179 0.78 10.45 3.88
C ALA A 179 -0.18 10.76 2.73
N ASN A 180 0.37 11.29 1.64
CA ASN A 180 -0.37 11.56 0.40
C ASN A 180 0.41 11.00 -0.79
N PHE A 181 -0.22 10.07 -1.52
CA PHE A 181 0.33 9.48 -2.74
C PHE A 181 -0.61 9.75 -3.91
N ILE A 182 -0.08 10.37 -4.97
CA ILE A 182 -0.81 10.68 -6.20
C ILE A 182 -0.19 9.87 -7.32
N TYR A 183 -1.00 9.13 -8.07
CA TYR A 183 -0.52 8.41 -9.25
C TYR A 183 -1.49 8.48 -10.43
N GLN A 184 -0.93 8.37 -11.60
CA GLN A 184 -1.63 8.49 -12.88
C GLN A 184 -1.31 7.29 -13.76
#